data_f3ccd4782d3d60fb9d5fa4d927ee31aa
#
_entry.id   f3ccd4782d3d60fb9d5fa4d927ee31aa
#
_cell.length_a   1.000
_cell.length_b   1.000
_cell.length_c   1.000
_cell.angle_alpha   90.00
_cell.angle_beta   90.00
_cell.angle_gamma   90.00
#
_symmetry.space_group_name_H-M   'P 1'
#
loop_
_entity.id
_entity.type
_entity.pdbx_description
1 polymer ?
#
loop_
_entity_poly.entity_id
_entity_poly.type
_entity_poly.pdbx_seq_one_letter_code
_entity_poly.pdbx_strand_id
1 'polypeptide(L)'
;MIRRPPRSTPLYSSAASDVYKRQVFDYLSFRAIFATLTALIVSLLLGPRFINKMQEIQVGQVIREQGPSGHISKRGTPTMGGTLILASIFVSTILWGDLGNRYLWTALVVTILFGLLGWVDDLLKVRFKSSDGLSAVYKIFWQSIIALCAGFYLFFSSNNLEEISLIVPFFKDISLSLGFSFILVTYLVVLASSNAVNLTDGLDGLAILPCVMVAGGLGLIGYASGNTIYADYLNIPFLPGTGEMLVFCGALVGSGIGFLWYNTYPAQVFMGDVGSLALGAALGIVAVIIRHEYVLLIMGGIFVVETISVIVQVISYRFTGRRVFKMAPIHHHYELKGWPEPRVIVRFWIITFMLVLVGLVSLKLR
;
A
#
# COMPACT_ATOMS: atom_id res chain seq x y z
N MET A 1 72.54 16.61 -16.69
CA MET A 1 71.73 15.51 -16.02
C MET A 1 70.56 16.14 -15.33
N ILE A 2 69.38 16.03 -15.95
CA ILE A 2 68.11 16.53 -15.39
C ILE A 2 67.49 15.38 -14.61
N ARG A 3 67.42 15.49 -13.28
CA ARG A 3 66.72 14.49 -12.42
C ARG A 3 65.23 14.61 -12.64
N ARG A 4 64.59 13.54 -13.08
CA ARG A 4 63.13 13.42 -13.12
C ARG A 4 62.58 13.42 -11.69
N PRO A 5 61.48 14.17 -11.39
CA PRO A 5 60.84 14.11 -10.08
C PRO A 5 60.23 12.70 -9.83
N PRO A 6 60.20 12.26 -8.58
CA PRO A 6 59.62 10.96 -8.26
C PRO A 6 58.14 10.93 -8.63
N ARG A 7 57.71 9.88 -9.32
CA ARG A 7 56.28 9.58 -9.56
C ARG A 7 55.62 9.38 -8.20
N SER A 8 54.81 10.33 -7.77
CA SER A 8 53.90 10.14 -6.67
C SER A 8 52.85 9.10 -7.14
N THR A 9 52.96 7.90 -6.62
CA THR A 9 51.90 6.88 -6.75
C THR A 9 50.65 7.41 -6.05
N PRO A 10 49.49 7.37 -6.72
CA PRO A 10 48.25 7.89 -6.13
C PRO A 10 47.71 6.96 -5.07
N LEU A 11 48.14 7.10 -3.83
CA LEU A 11 47.43 6.52 -2.66
C LEU A 11 46.01 7.08 -2.47
N TYR A 12 45.69 8.13 -3.24
CA TYR A 12 44.36 8.76 -3.23
C TYR A 12 43.27 8.01 -4.04
N SER A 13 43.65 7.06 -4.90
CA SER A 13 42.64 6.44 -5.79
C SER A 13 41.79 5.39 -5.10
N SER A 14 42.31 4.66 -4.10
CA SER A 14 41.52 3.63 -3.39
C SER A 14 40.58 4.27 -2.37
N ALA A 15 41.05 5.21 -1.56
CA ALA A 15 40.26 5.93 -0.59
C ALA A 15 39.18 6.77 -1.26
N ALA A 16 39.47 7.47 -2.35
CA ALA A 16 38.50 8.20 -3.16
C ALA A 16 37.48 7.24 -3.81
N SER A 17 37.91 6.09 -4.31
CA SER A 17 37.03 5.06 -4.84
C SER A 17 36.10 4.47 -3.78
N ASP A 18 36.58 4.28 -2.55
CA ASP A 18 35.76 3.75 -1.46
C ASP A 18 34.78 4.78 -0.91
N VAL A 19 35.15 6.08 -0.86
CA VAL A 19 34.22 7.16 -0.54
C VAL A 19 33.17 7.30 -1.63
N TYR A 20 33.54 7.24 -2.91
CA TYR A 20 32.61 7.30 -4.03
C TYR A 20 31.65 6.10 -4.05
N LYS A 21 32.11 4.90 -3.74
CA LYS A 21 31.27 3.71 -3.63
C LYS A 21 30.27 3.80 -2.47
N ARG A 22 30.64 4.42 -1.35
CA ARG A 22 29.72 4.63 -0.22
C ARG A 22 28.67 5.70 -0.51
N GLN A 23 29.00 6.75 -1.26
CA GLN A 23 28.05 7.80 -1.66
C GLN A 23 26.88 7.29 -2.50
N VAL A 24 27.05 6.18 -3.24
CA VAL A 24 25.95 5.58 -4.02
C VAL A 24 24.79 5.13 -3.11
N PHE A 25 25.09 4.68 -1.89
CA PHE A 25 24.08 4.26 -0.91
C PHE A 25 23.31 5.44 -0.29
N ASP A 26 23.81 6.67 -0.45
CA ASP A 26 23.11 7.87 0.03
C ASP A 26 22.03 8.34 -0.96
N TYR A 27 22.12 7.91 -2.23
CA TYR A 27 21.10 8.27 -3.23
C TYR A 27 19.78 7.57 -2.97
N LEU A 28 18.74 8.36 -2.78
CA LEU A 28 17.39 7.90 -2.48
C LEU A 28 16.83 6.95 -3.57
N SER A 29 17.08 7.28 -4.85
CA SER A 29 16.67 6.44 -5.99
C SER A 29 17.35 5.07 -5.98
N PHE A 30 18.64 5.01 -5.63
CA PHE A 30 19.37 3.76 -5.48
C PHE A 30 18.77 2.90 -4.37
N ARG A 31 18.57 3.48 -3.17
CA ARG A 31 17.97 2.79 -2.03
C ARG A 31 16.56 2.27 -2.34
N ALA A 32 15.75 3.06 -3.06
CA ALA A 32 14.41 2.65 -3.46
C ALA A 32 14.41 1.45 -4.43
N ILE A 33 15.30 1.45 -5.43
CA ILE A 33 15.45 0.31 -6.34
C ILE A 33 15.88 -0.95 -5.58
N PHE A 34 16.87 -0.84 -4.71
CA PHE A 34 17.33 -1.98 -3.92
C PHE A 34 16.30 -2.42 -2.87
N ALA A 35 15.50 -1.50 -2.32
CA ALA A 35 14.37 -1.84 -1.48
C ALA A 35 13.34 -2.68 -2.26
N THR A 36 13.01 -2.28 -3.48
CA THR A 36 12.10 -3.01 -4.35
C THR A 36 12.65 -4.41 -4.65
N LEU A 37 13.92 -4.51 -5.07
CA LEU A 37 14.55 -5.79 -5.38
C LEU A 37 14.65 -6.70 -4.16
N THR A 38 15.03 -6.15 -3.00
CA THR A 38 15.13 -6.92 -1.75
C THR A 38 13.76 -7.48 -1.34
N ALA A 39 12.71 -6.65 -1.34
CA ALA A 39 11.36 -7.09 -1.00
C ALA A 39 10.85 -8.16 -1.98
N LEU A 40 11.10 -7.99 -3.28
CA LEU A 40 10.77 -8.96 -4.32
C LEU A 40 11.48 -10.30 -4.08
N ILE A 41 12.79 -10.26 -3.89
CA ILE A 41 13.60 -11.47 -3.67
C ILE A 41 13.18 -12.19 -2.38
N VAL A 42 12.98 -11.46 -1.29
CA VAL A 42 12.51 -12.02 -0.01
C VAL A 42 11.16 -12.71 -0.20
N SER A 43 10.21 -12.06 -0.88
CA SER A 43 8.89 -12.63 -1.16
C SER A 43 8.99 -13.90 -2.02
N LEU A 44 9.81 -13.89 -3.09
CA LEU A 44 9.98 -15.05 -3.95
C LEU A 44 10.69 -16.22 -3.26
N LEU A 45 11.71 -15.97 -2.43
CA LEU A 45 12.46 -17.02 -1.74
C LEU A 45 11.67 -17.64 -0.57
N LEU A 46 10.94 -16.82 0.18
CA LEU A 46 10.17 -17.29 1.32
C LEU A 46 8.81 -17.87 0.92
N GLY A 47 8.25 -17.44 -0.23
CA GLY A 47 6.93 -17.83 -0.71
C GLY A 47 6.68 -19.34 -0.71
N PRO A 48 7.49 -20.17 -1.36
CA PRO A 48 7.25 -21.61 -1.41
C PRO A 48 7.27 -22.27 -0.02
N ARG A 49 8.22 -21.86 0.85
CA ARG A 49 8.29 -22.38 2.22
C ARG A 49 7.07 -21.97 3.04
N PHE A 50 6.62 -20.73 2.88
CA PHE A 50 5.44 -20.21 3.55
C PHE A 50 4.17 -20.94 3.11
N ILE A 51 3.97 -21.12 1.80
CA ILE A 51 2.79 -21.80 1.24
C ILE A 51 2.75 -23.25 1.72
N ASN A 52 3.84 -23.98 1.62
CA ASN A 52 3.91 -25.37 2.08
C ASN A 52 3.57 -25.48 3.57
N LYS A 53 4.14 -24.60 4.41
CA LYS A 53 3.87 -24.60 5.85
C LYS A 53 2.39 -24.28 6.16
N MET A 54 1.77 -23.34 5.43
CA MET A 54 0.35 -23.03 5.61
C MET A 54 -0.55 -24.19 5.16
N GLN A 55 -0.18 -24.92 4.12
CA GLN A 55 -0.88 -26.12 3.68
C GLN A 55 -0.77 -27.26 4.71
N GLU A 56 0.40 -27.50 5.27
CA GLU A 56 0.63 -28.51 6.32
C GLU A 56 -0.25 -28.25 7.58
N ILE A 57 -0.37 -26.98 7.97
CA ILE A 57 -1.19 -26.58 9.15
C ILE A 57 -2.69 -26.52 8.79
N GLN A 58 -3.07 -26.84 7.55
CA GLN A 58 -4.46 -26.78 7.04
C GLN A 58 -5.12 -25.40 7.23
N VAL A 59 -4.34 -24.33 7.10
CA VAL A 59 -4.82 -22.94 7.14
C VAL A 59 -5.49 -22.61 5.81
N GLY A 60 -6.62 -23.25 5.50
CA GLY A 60 -7.41 -22.97 4.31
C GLY A 60 -8.53 -21.99 4.59
N GLN A 61 -8.84 -21.14 3.61
CA GLN A 61 -9.95 -20.20 3.73
C GLN A 61 -11.29 -20.95 3.78
N VAL A 62 -12.16 -20.60 4.75
CA VAL A 62 -13.54 -21.05 4.81
C VAL A 62 -14.34 -20.24 3.79
N ILE A 63 -14.77 -20.89 2.71
CA ILE A 63 -15.55 -20.25 1.65
C ILE A 63 -17.01 -20.19 2.06
N ARG A 64 -17.62 -19.00 1.94
CA ARG A 64 -19.05 -18.80 2.19
C ARG A 64 -19.88 -19.54 1.14
N GLU A 65 -20.85 -20.34 1.54
CA GLU A 65 -21.74 -21.10 0.64
C GLU A 65 -22.61 -20.21 -0.26
N GLN A 66 -22.75 -18.93 0.08
CA GLN A 66 -23.56 -17.95 -0.65
C GLN A 66 -22.79 -17.23 -1.79
N GLY A 67 -21.52 -17.59 -2.03
CA GLY A 67 -20.69 -17.01 -3.09
C GLY A 67 -20.95 -17.60 -4.48
N PRO A 68 -20.35 -17.01 -5.56
CA PRO A 68 -20.39 -17.59 -6.91
C PRO A 68 -19.87 -19.03 -6.93
N SER A 69 -20.49 -19.90 -7.74
CA SER A 69 -20.15 -21.33 -7.81
C SER A 69 -18.69 -21.63 -8.18
N GLY A 70 -18.02 -20.71 -8.89
CA GLY A 70 -16.58 -20.82 -9.24
C GLY A 70 -15.66 -20.81 -8.03
N HIS A 71 -16.09 -20.29 -6.88
CA HIS A 71 -15.25 -20.21 -5.67
C HIS A 71 -15.13 -21.56 -4.93
N ILE A 72 -16.02 -22.51 -5.21
CA ILE A 72 -16.00 -23.85 -4.57
C ILE A 72 -14.71 -24.60 -4.94
N SER A 73 -14.18 -24.41 -6.14
CA SER A 73 -12.93 -25.05 -6.59
C SER A 73 -11.67 -24.52 -5.86
N LYS A 74 -11.76 -23.37 -5.20
CA LYS A 74 -10.68 -22.73 -4.42
C LYS A 74 -10.61 -23.22 -2.97
N ARG A 75 -11.45 -24.18 -2.60
CA ARG A 75 -11.49 -24.73 -1.25
C ARG A 75 -10.18 -25.43 -0.92
N GLY A 76 -9.50 -24.99 0.16
CA GLY A 76 -8.20 -25.54 0.57
C GLY A 76 -7.00 -24.71 0.15
N THR A 77 -7.17 -23.63 -0.65
CA THR A 77 -6.09 -22.67 -0.89
C THR A 77 -5.73 -21.98 0.43
N PRO A 78 -4.43 -21.95 0.83
CA PRO A 78 -4.03 -21.33 2.08
C PRO A 78 -4.30 -19.82 2.05
N THR A 79 -4.62 -19.26 3.21
CA THR A 79 -4.81 -17.83 3.44
C THR A 79 -3.65 -17.25 4.28
N MET A 80 -3.76 -15.98 4.70
CA MET A 80 -2.76 -15.25 5.48
C MET A 80 -1.47 -14.92 4.70
N GLY A 81 -1.49 -14.94 3.38
CA GLY A 81 -0.35 -14.58 2.52
C GLY A 81 0.17 -13.16 2.75
N GLY A 82 -0.65 -12.28 3.31
CA GLY A 82 -0.25 -10.95 3.78
C GLY A 82 0.92 -10.97 4.76
N THR A 83 1.11 -12.05 5.51
CA THR A 83 2.29 -12.21 6.39
C THR A 83 3.60 -12.20 5.60
N LEU A 84 3.63 -12.82 4.42
CA LEU A 84 4.78 -12.80 3.52
C LEU A 84 5.04 -11.37 2.99
N ILE A 85 3.97 -10.66 2.63
CA ILE A 85 4.06 -9.26 2.19
C ILE A 85 4.67 -8.40 3.30
N LEU A 86 4.13 -8.46 4.51
CA LEU A 86 4.61 -7.67 5.67
C LEU A 86 6.06 -7.99 6.04
N ALA A 87 6.44 -9.27 6.05
CA ALA A 87 7.83 -9.65 6.32
C ALA A 87 8.78 -9.06 5.27
N SER A 88 8.41 -9.10 3.99
CA SER A 88 9.22 -8.55 2.90
C SER A 88 9.33 -7.04 2.98
N ILE A 89 8.22 -6.32 3.29
CA ILE A 89 8.21 -4.87 3.50
C ILE A 89 9.11 -4.52 4.69
N PHE A 90 8.95 -5.20 5.82
CA PHE A 90 9.70 -4.93 7.04
C PHE A 90 11.20 -5.08 6.82
N VAL A 91 11.65 -6.24 6.32
CA VAL A 91 13.07 -6.50 6.06
C VAL A 91 13.65 -5.47 5.11
N SER A 92 12.96 -5.18 4.02
CA SER A 92 13.45 -4.25 3.01
C SER A 92 13.51 -2.81 3.54
N THR A 93 12.47 -2.37 4.26
CA THR A 93 12.42 -1.00 4.82
C THR A 93 13.49 -0.79 5.89
N ILE A 94 13.73 -1.75 6.77
CA ILE A 94 14.79 -1.65 7.78
C ILE A 94 16.18 -1.66 7.15
N LEU A 95 16.38 -2.38 6.06
CA LEU A 95 17.69 -2.48 5.41
C LEU A 95 18.04 -1.23 4.60
N TRP A 96 17.07 -0.61 3.93
CA TRP A 96 17.32 0.46 2.96
C TRP A 96 16.76 1.83 3.37
N GLY A 97 15.87 1.90 4.33
CA GLY A 97 15.28 3.14 4.80
C GLY A 97 16.20 3.93 5.73
N ASP A 98 16.02 5.23 5.77
CA ASP A 98 16.62 6.07 6.80
C ASP A 98 15.86 5.91 8.12
N LEU A 99 16.46 5.15 9.04
CA LEU A 99 15.88 4.86 10.35
C LEU A 99 15.80 6.09 11.27
N GLY A 100 16.44 7.21 10.91
CA GLY A 100 16.26 8.51 11.57
C GLY A 100 14.98 9.25 11.15
N ASN A 101 14.32 8.79 10.08
CA ASN A 101 13.18 9.49 9.50
C ASN A 101 11.86 9.11 10.20
N ARG A 102 11.17 10.12 10.76
CA ARG A 102 9.88 9.93 11.46
C ARG A 102 8.76 9.41 10.57
N TYR A 103 8.72 9.81 9.30
CA TYR A 103 7.69 9.40 8.35
C TYR A 103 7.81 7.92 7.98
N LEU A 104 9.06 7.45 7.82
CA LEU A 104 9.34 6.04 7.56
C LEU A 104 8.79 5.15 8.68
N TRP A 105 9.08 5.51 9.93
CA TRP A 105 8.57 4.78 11.09
C TRP A 105 7.06 4.84 11.21
N THR A 106 6.45 6.00 10.95
CA THR A 106 4.99 6.14 11.00
C THR A 106 4.34 5.22 9.97
N ALA A 107 4.83 5.22 8.72
CA ALA A 107 4.31 4.37 7.66
C ALA A 107 4.49 2.88 8.00
N LEU A 108 5.67 2.48 8.46
CA LEU A 108 5.99 1.09 8.81
C LEU A 108 5.15 0.59 10.00
N VAL A 109 5.07 1.37 11.08
CA VAL A 109 4.33 0.99 12.29
C VAL A 109 2.83 0.87 12.01
N VAL A 110 2.23 1.85 11.31
CA VAL A 110 0.81 1.78 10.92
C VAL A 110 0.54 0.54 10.08
N THR A 111 1.37 0.27 9.08
CA THR A 111 1.24 -0.92 8.21
C THR A 111 1.29 -2.22 9.00
N ILE A 112 2.26 -2.35 9.91
CA ILE A 112 2.42 -3.55 10.74
C ILE A 112 1.25 -3.71 11.70
N LEU A 113 0.80 -2.65 12.37
CA LEU A 113 -0.31 -2.73 13.33
C LEU A 113 -1.63 -3.10 12.65
N PHE A 114 -1.92 -2.55 11.47
CA PHE A 114 -3.07 -2.98 10.68
C PHE A 114 -2.94 -4.43 10.20
N GLY A 115 -1.73 -4.84 9.84
CA GLY A 115 -1.45 -6.23 9.50
C GLY A 115 -1.61 -7.20 10.67
N LEU A 116 -1.17 -6.81 11.87
CA LEU A 116 -1.38 -7.60 13.08
C LEU A 116 -2.87 -7.73 13.43
N LEU A 117 -3.65 -6.67 13.24
CA LEU A 117 -5.10 -6.73 13.41
C LEU A 117 -5.74 -7.72 12.41
N GLY A 118 -5.34 -7.66 11.15
CA GLY A 118 -5.77 -8.62 10.14
C GLY A 118 -5.31 -10.06 10.44
N TRP A 119 -4.10 -10.21 10.99
CA TRP A 119 -3.57 -11.51 11.41
C TRP A 119 -4.42 -12.14 12.53
N VAL A 120 -4.83 -11.36 13.51
CA VAL A 120 -5.73 -11.80 14.58
C VAL A 120 -7.09 -12.21 13.99
N ASP A 121 -7.63 -11.41 13.06
CA ASP A 121 -8.90 -11.72 12.38
C ASP A 121 -8.84 -13.05 11.61
N ASP A 122 -7.82 -13.22 10.77
CA ASP A 122 -7.63 -14.44 9.98
C ASP A 122 -7.33 -15.65 10.87
N LEU A 123 -6.55 -15.48 11.95
CA LEU A 123 -6.28 -16.54 12.91
C LEU A 123 -7.56 -17.06 13.60
N LEU A 124 -8.46 -16.14 13.97
CA LEU A 124 -9.75 -16.51 14.56
C LEU A 124 -10.61 -17.28 13.57
N LYS A 125 -10.68 -16.84 12.31
CA LYS A 125 -11.41 -17.55 11.23
C LYS A 125 -10.90 -18.99 11.07
N VAL A 126 -9.59 -19.17 11.04
CA VAL A 126 -8.94 -20.48 10.90
C VAL A 126 -9.20 -21.35 12.13
N ARG A 127 -8.98 -20.80 13.33
CA ARG A 127 -9.11 -21.53 14.60
C ARG A 127 -10.55 -22.02 14.86
N PHE A 128 -11.53 -21.16 14.59
CA PHE A 128 -12.95 -21.50 14.82
C PHE A 128 -13.64 -22.08 13.60
N LYS A 129 -12.92 -22.23 12.47
CA LYS A 129 -13.47 -22.71 11.19
C LYS A 129 -14.75 -21.97 10.78
N SER A 130 -14.80 -20.68 11.09
CA SER A 130 -15.92 -19.77 10.84
C SER A 130 -15.48 -18.66 9.90
N SER A 131 -16.42 -18.14 9.10
CA SER A 131 -16.18 -16.97 8.26
C SER A 131 -16.20 -15.63 9.02
N ASP A 132 -16.56 -15.65 10.32
CA ASP A 132 -16.94 -14.41 11.00
C ASP A 132 -15.78 -13.62 11.63
N GLY A 133 -14.65 -14.28 11.96
CA GLY A 133 -13.44 -13.61 12.49
C GLY A 133 -13.72 -12.68 13.69
N LEU A 134 -13.04 -11.52 13.71
CA LEU A 134 -13.32 -10.44 14.64
C LEU A 134 -14.65 -9.75 14.29
N SER A 135 -15.46 -9.41 15.31
CA SER A 135 -16.66 -8.61 15.04
C SER A 135 -16.29 -7.26 14.44
N ALA A 136 -17.13 -6.74 13.53
CA ALA A 136 -16.88 -5.47 12.84
C ALA A 136 -16.64 -4.30 13.82
N VAL A 137 -17.30 -4.31 14.97
CA VAL A 137 -17.15 -3.27 16.00
C VAL A 137 -15.73 -3.29 16.59
N TYR A 138 -15.22 -4.45 16.99
CA TYR A 138 -13.84 -4.57 17.52
C TYR A 138 -12.79 -4.24 16.45
N LYS A 139 -13.03 -4.65 15.20
CA LYS A 139 -12.14 -4.36 14.08
C LYS A 139 -12.03 -2.84 13.86
N ILE A 140 -13.16 -2.15 13.73
CA ILE A 140 -13.20 -0.68 13.56
C ILE A 140 -12.61 0.02 14.79
N PHE A 141 -12.87 -0.44 15.99
CA PHE A 141 -12.34 0.14 17.23
C PHE A 141 -10.80 0.16 17.23
N TRP A 142 -10.14 -0.96 16.97
CA TRP A 142 -8.69 -1.02 16.94
C TRP A 142 -8.08 -0.27 15.76
N GLN A 143 -8.70 -0.33 14.59
CA GLN A 143 -8.30 0.48 13.44
C GLN A 143 -8.36 1.97 13.78
N SER A 144 -9.41 2.41 14.49
CA SER A 144 -9.59 3.81 14.91
C SER A 144 -8.50 4.26 15.87
N ILE A 145 -8.15 3.43 16.85
CA ILE A 145 -7.06 3.75 17.80
C ILE A 145 -5.74 3.94 17.03
N ILE A 146 -5.37 3.01 16.15
CA ILE A 146 -4.11 3.07 15.41
C ILE A 146 -4.07 4.32 14.52
N ALA A 147 -5.15 4.58 13.78
CA ALA A 147 -5.21 5.71 12.86
C ALA A 147 -5.23 7.06 13.59
N LEU A 148 -5.93 7.18 14.72
CA LEU A 148 -5.92 8.38 15.56
C LEU A 148 -4.54 8.62 16.18
N CYS A 149 -3.89 7.58 16.73
CA CYS A 149 -2.53 7.70 17.26
C CYS A 149 -1.54 8.19 16.19
N ALA A 150 -1.63 7.67 14.96
CA ALA A 150 -0.82 8.15 13.84
C ALA A 150 -1.11 9.61 13.50
N GLY A 151 -2.39 10.02 13.46
CA GLY A 151 -2.80 11.40 13.22
C GLY A 151 -2.30 12.35 14.31
N PHE A 152 -2.43 11.99 15.58
CA PHE A 152 -1.87 12.74 16.71
C PHE A 152 -0.35 12.87 16.60
N TYR A 153 0.34 11.77 16.35
CA TYR A 153 1.80 11.78 16.21
C TYR A 153 2.27 12.70 15.08
N LEU A 154 1.68 12.60 13.88
CA LEU A 154 2.01 13.46 12.76
C LEU A 154 1.68 14.93 13.04
N PHE A 155 0.55 15.22 13.70
CA PHE A 155 0.14 16.58 14.05
C PHE A 155 1.13 17.23 15.03
N PHE A 156 1.45 16.58 16.15
CA PHE A 156 2.34 17.13 17.17
C PHE A 156 3.82 17.10 16.77
N SER A 157 4.21 16.28 15.82
CA SER A 157 5.56 16.25 15.27
C SER A 157 5.75 17.17 14.07
N SER A 158 4.70 17.85 13.59
CA SER A 158 4.78 18.79 12.47
C SER A 158 5.59 20.03 12.85
N ASN A 159 6.47 20.46 11.94
CA ASN A 159 7.30 21.65 12.13
C ASN A 159 6.74 22.86 11.37
N ASN A 160 5.94 22.63 10.31
CA ASN A 160 5.44 23.65 9.40
C ASN A 160 3.94 23.46 9.16
N LEU A 161 3.23 24.57 8.87
CA LEU A 161 1.81 24.54 8.53
C LEU A 161 1.51 23.74 7.25
N GLU A 162 2.46 23.65 6.32
CA GLU A 162 2.33 22.87 5.09
C GLU A 162 2.19 21.37 5.37
N GLU A 163 2.82 20.87 6.43
CA GLU A 163 2.74 19.46 6.85
C GLU A 163 1.35 19.06 7.37
N ILE A 164 0.49 20.00 7.70
CA ILE A 164 -0.88 19.80 8.20
C ILE A 164 -1.94 20.46 7.32
N SER A 165 -1.59 20.85 6.09
CA SER A 165 -2.51 21.44 5.12
C SER A 165 -3.04 20.38 4.15
N LEU A 166 -4.28 20.57 3.69
CA LEU A 166 -4.90 19.75 2.66
C LEU A 166 -4.71 20.41 1.29
N ILE A 167 -4.17 19.67 0.35
CA ILE A 167 -3.89 20.15 -1.00
C ILE A 167 -5.00 19.67 -1.93
N VAL A 168 -5.63 20.60 -2.65
CA VAL A 168 -6.67 20.26 -3.63
C VAL A 168 -6.03 20.14 -5.01
N PRO A 169 -6.05 18.94 -5.66
CA PRO A 169 -5.52 18.78 -7.01
C PRO A 169 -6.29 19.66 -7.98
N PHE A 170 -5.62 20.11 -9.06
CA PHE A 170 -6.13 21.01 -10.11
C PHE A 170 -6.36 22.48 -9.70
N PHE A 171 -6.31 22.83 -8.42
CA PHE A 171 -6.49 24.21 -7.94
C PHE A 171 -5.23 24.70 -7.23
N LYS A 172 -4.43 25.54 -7.93
CA LYS A 172 -3.10 25.98 -7.49
C LYS A 172 -3.07 26.74 -6.16
N ASP A 173 -4.10 27.52 -5.92
CA ASP A 173 -4.14 28.50 -4.83
C ASP A 173 -4.92 28.04 -3.61
N ILE A 174 -5.47 26.80 -3.65
CA ILE A 174 -6.30 26.29 -2.57
C ILE A 174 -5.49 25.30 -1.72
N SER A 175 -4.82 25.81 -0.70
CA SER A 175 -4.32 25.00 0.42
C SER A 175 -5.17 25.31 1.67
N LEU A 176 -5.82 24.30 2.19
CA LEU A 176 -6.64 24.41 3.39
C LEU A 176 -5.80 24.02 4.61
N SER A 177 -5.48 25.00 5.47
CA SER A 177 -4.89 24.67 6.77
C SER A 177 -5.92 23.95 7.64
N LEU A 178 -5.66 22.68 7.96
CA LEU A 178 -6.62 21.84 8.67
C LEU A 178 -6.57 22.04 10.19
N GLY A 179 -5.45 22.55 10.74
CA GLY A 179 -5.29 22.60 12.19
C GLY A 179 -5.58 21.23 12.83
N PHE A 180 -6.36 21.21 13.92
CA PHE A 180 -6.75 19.96 14.59
C PHE A 180 -7.59 19.01 13.72
N SER A 181 -8.28 19.50 12.69
CA SER A 181 -9.05 18.66 11.75
C SER A 181 -8.15 17.72 10.96
N PHE A 182 -6.84 17.98 10.89
CA PHE A 182 -5.84 17.10 10.30
C PHE A 182 -5.89 15.69 10.90
N ILE A 183 -6.07 15.58 12.22
CA ILE A 183 -6.15 14.28 12.91
C ILE A 183 -7.37 13.49 12.40
N LEU A 184 -8.51 14.17 12.26
CA LEU A 184 -9.73 13.56 11.75
C LEU A 184 -9.58 13.13 10.26
N VAL A 185 -8.96 13.96 9.43
CA VAL A 185 -8.69 13.63 8.03
C VAL A 185 -7.76 12.42 7.94
N THR A 186 -6.67 12.41 8.70
CA THR A 186 -5.75 11.24 8.78
C THR A 186 -6.50 9.97 9.17
N TYR A 187 -7.31 10.04 10.22
CA TYR A 187 -8.14 8.93 10.67
C TYR A 187 -9.05 8.40 9.55
N LEU A 188 -9.80 9.30 8.90
CA LEU A 188 -10.73 8.93 7.84
C LEU A 188 -10.01 8.31 6.63
N VAL A 189 -8.89 8.90 6.20
CA VAL A 189 -8.14 8.41 5.04
C VAL A 189 -7.56 7.03 5.30
N VAL A 190 -6.90 6.82 6.45
CA VAL A 190 -6.30 5.51 6.78
C VAL A 190 -7.36 4.44 6.97
N LEU A 191 -8.45 4.75 7.68
CA LEU A 191 -9.54 3.82 7.91
C LEU A 191 -10.26 3.44 6.60
N ALA A 192 -10.60 4.46 5.79
CA ALA A 192 -11.29 4.25 4.53
C ALA A 192 -10.44 3.45 3.53
N SER A 193 -9.17 3.83 3.35
CA SER A 193 -8.29 3.12 2.42
C SER A 193 -8.03 1.67 2.84
N SER A 194 -7.84 1.41 4.14
CA SER A 194 -7.66 0.06 4.66
C SER A 194 -8.87 -0.83 4.36
N ASN A 195 -10.06 -0.36 4.67
CA ASN A 195 -11.28 -1.16 4.45
C ASN A 195 -11.65 -1.24 2.96
N ALA A 196 -11.35 -0.23 2.15
CA ALA A 196 -11.60 -0.24 0.70
C ALA A 196 -10.74 -1.29 -0.02
N VAL A 197 -9.46 -1.40 0.32
CA VAL A 197 -8.58 -2.47 -0.21
C VAL A 197 -9.07 -3.83 0.25
N ASN A 198 -9.48 -3.98 1.52
CA ASN A 198 -10.02 -5.24 2.04
C ASN A 198 -11.31 -5.66 1.32
N LEU A 199 -12.22 -4.74 1.01
CA LEU A 199 -13.42 -5.02 0.22
C LEU A 199 -13.10 -5.43 -1.23
N THR A 200 -11.99 -4.97 -1.78
CA THR A 200 -11.56 -5.26 -3.16
C THR A 200 -10.87 -6.62 -3.26
N ASP A 201 -10.35 -7.18 -2.16
CA ASP A 201 -9.63 -8.46 -2.13
C ASP A 201 -10.59 -9.66 -2.20
N GLY A 202 -11.42 -9.72 -3.23
CA GLY A 202 -12.41 -10.78 -3.45
C GLY A 202 -12.08 -11.77 -4.57
N LEU A 203 -11.11 -11.45 -5.44
CA LEU A 203 -10.66 -12.29 -6.56
C LEU A 203 -9.14 -12.43 -6.58
N ASP A 204 -8.65 -13.52 -7.17
CA ASP A 204 -7.22 -13.86 -7.23
C ASP A 204 -6.38 -12.74 -7.90
N GLY A 205 -5.53 -12.07 -7.12
CA GLY A 205 -4.67 -11.00 -7.63
C GLY A 205 -5.37 -9.67 -7.91
N LEU A 206 -6.68 -9.55 -7.67
CA LEU A 206 -7.43 -8.32 -7.99
C LEU A 206 -6.92 -7.11 -7.23
N ALA A 207 -6.74 -7.21 -5.91
CA ALA A 207 -6.37 -6.07 -5.06
C ALA A 207 -4.87 -5.76 -5.09
N ILE A 208 -4.00 -6.78 -5.21
CA ILE A 208 -2.57 -6.60 -5.00
C ILE A 208 -1.91 -5.72 -6.08
N LEU A 209 -2.19 -5.93 -7.36
CA LEU A 209 -1.56 -5.12 -8.42
C LEU A 209 -2.04 -3.66 -8.43
N PRO A 210 -3.31 -3.33 -8.21
CA PRO A 210 -3.74 -1.97 -7.91
C PRO A 210 -3.00 -1.33 -6.74
N CYS A 211 -2.80 -2.04 -5.62
CA CYS A 211 -2.00 -1.52 -4.50
C CYS A 211 -0.56 -1.22 -4.92
N VAL A 212 0.08 -2.11 -5.69
CA VAL A 212 1.43 -1.91 -6.24
C VAL A 212 1.52 -0.66 -7.11
N MET A 213 0.57 -0.50 -8.03
CA MET A 213 0.55 0.66 -8.95
C MET A 213 0.34 1.97 -8.20
N VAL A 214 -0.60 2.01 -7.25
CA VAL A 214 -0.87 3.20 -6.42
C VAL A 214 0.33 3.51 -5.53
N ALA A 215 0.94 2.49 -4.88
CA ALA A 215 2.16 2.67 -4.09
C ALA A 215 3.30 3.26 -4.91
N GLY A 216 3.53 2.76 -6.13
CA GLY A 216 4.52 3.32 -7.04
C GLY A 216 4.26 4.79 -7.37
N GLY A 217 3.01 5.15 -7.68
CA GLY A 217 2.61 6.53 -7.92
C GLY A 217 2.82 7.45 -6.70
N LEU A 218 2.36 7.03 -5.51
CA LEU A 218 2.56 7.78 -4.27
C LEU A 218 4.04 7.92 -3.89
N GLY A 219 4.85 6.88 -4.12
CA GLY A 219 6.29 6.92 -3.90
C GLY A 219 6.98 7.99 -4.76
N LEU A 220 6.61 8.08 -6.04
CA LEU A 220 7.12 9.12 -6.95
C LEU A 220 6.71 10.53 -6.49
N ILE A 221 5.47 10.70 -6.01
CA ILE A 221 5.01 11.96 -5.44
C ILE A 221 5.79 12.30 -4.18
N GLY A 222 5.99 11.35 -3.27
CA GLY A 222 6.79 11.55 -2.06
C GLY A 222 8.23 11.97 -2.36
N TYR A 223 8.83 11.38 -3.40
CA TYR A 223 10.15 11.78 -3.89
C TYR A 223 10.15 13.23 -4.40
N ALA A 224 9.15 13.60 -5.18
CA ALA A 224 9.03 14.96 -5.72
C ALA A 224 8.79 15.99 -4.62
N SER A 225 7.88 15.72 -3.68
CA SER A 225 7.59 16.60 -2.54
C SER A 225 8.77 16.72 -1.55
N GLY A 226 9.60 15.69 -1.45
CA GLY A 226 10.81 15.69 -0.60
C GLY A 226 12.05 16.34 -1.23
N ASN A 227 11.96 16.81 -2.48
CA ASN A 227 13.05 17.43 -3.20
C ASN A 227 12.70 18.86 -3.59
N THR A 228 13.51 19.85 -3.17
CA THR A 228 13.24 21.28 -3.40
C THR A 228 13.11 21.61 -4.88
N ILE A 229 13.96 21.04 -5.75
CA ILE A 229 13.97 21.33 -7.19
C ILE A 229 12.70 20.82 -7.86
N TYR A 230 12.30 19.59 -7.54
CA TYR A 230 11.08 18.99 -8.11
C TYR A 230 9.81 19.61 -7.52
N ALA A 231 9.82 19.93 -6.22
CA ALA A 231 8.70 20.60 -5.59
C ALA A 231 8.43 21.97 -6.21
N ASP A 232 9.48 22.77 -6.41
CA ASP A 232 9.41 24.07 -7.08
C ASP A 232 8.97 23.94 -8.55
N TYR A 233 9.58 23.03 -9.31
CA TYR A 233 9.20 22.77 -10.70
C TYR A 233 7.74 22.36 -10.87
N LEU A 234 7.22 21.53 -9.97
CA LEU A 234 5.82 21.05 -9.99
C LEU A 234 4.87 22.03 -9.31
N ASN A 235 5.39 23.05 -8.61
CA ASN A 235 4.63 23.98 -7.79
C ASN A 235 3.79 23.28 -6.70
N ILE A 236 4.41 22.28 -6.04
CA ILE A 236 3.85 21.56 -4.90
C ILE A 236 4.63 21.94 -3.63
N PRO A 237 4.03 21.82 -2.43
CA PRO A 237 4.74 22.09 -1.19
C PRO A 237 5.97 21.20 -1.03
N PHE A 238 7.08 21.83 -0.60
CA PHE A 238 8.27 21.10 -0.20
C PHE A 238 8.09 20.56 1.23
N LEU A 239 8.14 19.25 1.35
CA LEU A 239 7.95 18.53 2.62
C LEU A 239 9.24 17.76 2.95
N PRO A 240 10.12 18.32 3.80
CA PRO A 240 11.40 17.70 4.13
C PRO A 240 11.23 16.31 4.73
N GLY A 241 11.98 15.33 4.22
CA GLY A 241 11.97 13.95 4.70
C GLY A 241 10.91 13.03 4.06
N THR A 242 9.93 13.57 3.31
CA THR A 242 8.93 12.72 2.63
C THR A 242 9.51 11.90 1.47
N GLY A 243 10.71 12.26 0.99
CA GLY A 243 11.44 11.49 -0.01
C GLY A 243 11.65 10.02 0.39
N GLU A 244 11.78 9.71 1.69
CA GLU A 244 11.91 8.34 2.19
C GLU A 244 10.67 7.47 1.88
N MET A 245 9.54 8.08 1.59
CA MET A 245 8.36 7.34 1.14
C MET A 245 8.58 6.62 -0.19
N LEU A 246 9.54 7.08 -1.02
CA LEU A 246 9.94 6.33 -2.22
C LEU A 246 10.56 4.98 -1.86
N VAL A 247 11.38 4.90 -0.82
CA VAL A 247 12.02 3.65 -0.36
C VAL A 247 10.96 2.70 0.23
N PHE A 248 10.07 3.22 1.08
CA PHE A 248 8.98 2.46 1.66
C PHE A 248 8.01 1.94 0.58
N CYS A 249 7.59 2.79 -0.35
CA CYS A 249 6.74 2.40 -1.48
C CYS A 249 7.46 1.42 -2.42
N GLY A 250 8.79 1.55 -2.59
CA GLY A 250 9.59 0.58 -3.31
C GLY A 250 9.52 -0.81 -2.65
N ALA A 251 9.61 -0.88 -1.31
CA ALA A 251 9.41 -2.13 -0.58
C ALA A 251 7.98 -2.70 -0.76
N LEU A 252 6.94 -1.84 -0.75
CA LEU A 252 5.56 -2.23 -1.06
C LEU A 252 5.44 -2.81 -2.47
N VAL A 253 6.01 -2.13 -3.47
CA VAL A 253 5.99 -2.57 -4.86
C VAL A 253 6.68 -3.93 -5.01
N GLY A 254 7.89 -4.08 -4.47
CA GLY A 254 8.65 -5.31 -4.55
C GLY A 254 7.95 -6.49 -3.88
N SER A 255 7.44 -6.28 -2.65
CA SER A 255 6.70 -7.31 -1.92
C SER A 255 5.39 -7.70 -2.61
N GLY A 256 4.66 -6.71 -3.14
CA GLY A 256 3.41 -6.95 -3.84
C GLY A 256 3.58 -7.70 -5.15
N ILE A 257 4.59 -7.35 -5.97
CA ILE A 257 4.93 -8.10 -7.20
C ILE A 257 5.38 -9.53 -6.86
N GLY A 258 6.22 -9.69 -5.83
CA GLY A 258 6.67 -11.01 -5.40
C GLY A 258 5.54 -11.88 -4.85
N PHE A 259 4.57 -11.29 -4.15
CA PHE A 259 3.37 -11.99 -3.71
C PHE A 259 2.44 -12.31 -4.88
N LEU A 260 2.26 -11.40 -5.84
CA LEU A 260 1.43 -11.61 -7.02
C LEU A 260 1.86 -12.85 -7.82
N TRP A 261 3.15 -13.20 -7.80
CA TRP A 261 3.66 -14.43 -8.44
C TRP A 261 2.91 -15.69 -7.98
N TYR A 262 2.49 -15.72 -6.72
CA TYR A 262 1.75 -16.84 -6.13
C TYR A 262 0.24 -16.59 -6.04
N ASN A 263 -0.20 -15.34 -6.09
CA ASN A 263 -1.60 -14.95 -5.95
C ASN A 263 -2.31 -14.71 -7.28
N THR A 264 -1.58 -14.77 -8.42
CA THR A 264 -2.22 -14.67 -9.75
C THR A 264 -3.14 -15.87 -10.00
N TYR A 265 -4.19 -15.63 -10.79
CA TYR A 265 -5.20 -16.68 -11.10
C TYR A 265 -4.61 -17.87 -11.87
N PRO A 266 -4.85 -19.15 -11.46
CA PRO A 266 -5.47 -19.56 -10.20
C PRO A 266 -4.50 -19.44 -8.99
N ALA A 267 -4.95 -18.81 -7.91
CA ALA A 267 -4.08 -18.47 -6.79
C ALA A 267 -3.60 -19.69 -6.00
N GLN A 268 -2.31 -19.69 -5.65
CA GLN A 268 -1.70 -20.69 -4.77
C GLN A 268 -1.83 -20.29 -3.29
N VAL A 269 -2.06 -19.00 -3.00
CA VAL A 269 -2.22 -18.45 -1.67
C VAL A 269 -3.08 -17.18 -1.74
N PHE A 270 -3.99 -16.99 -0.77
CA PHE A 270 -4.76 -15.76 -0.63
C PHE A 270 -4.09 -14.79 0.30
N MET A 271 -4.29 -13.50 0.01
CA MET A 271 -3.69 -12.40 0.79
C MET A 271 -4.24 -12.36 2.23
N GLY A 272 -5.55 -12.50 2.38
CA GLY A 272 -6.26 -12.43 3.65
C GLY A 272 -6.34 -11.01 4.22
N ASP A 273 -7.01 -10.88 5.36
CA ASP A 273 -7.16 -9.60 6.05
C ASP A 273 -5.82 -9.04 6.55
N VAL A 274 -4.83 -9.92 6.79
CA VAL A 274 -3.44 -9.54 7.11
C VAL A 274 -2.87 -8.57 6.07
N GLY A 275 -2.96 -8.94 4.80
CA GLY A 275 -2.37 -8.17 3.71
C GLY A 275 -3.23 -7.01 3.26
N SER A 276 -4.53 -7.24 3.06
CA SER A 276 -5.43 -6.24 2.52
C SER A 276 -5.62 -5.03 3.44
N LEU A 277 -5.78 -5.25 4.75
CA LEU A 277 -5.86 -4.15 5.72
C LEU A 277 -4.54 -3.38 5.82
N ALA A 278 -3.42 -4.09 5.85
CA ALA A 278 -2.11 -3.48 5.96
C ALA A 278 -1.75 -2.64 4.73
N LEU A 279 -1.95 -3.17 3.53
CA LEU A 279 -1.65 -2.45 2.28
C LEU A 279 -2.54 -1.22 2.13
N GLY A 280 -3.84 -1.34 2.41
CA GLY A 280 -4.73 -0.20 2.36
C GLY A 280 -4.37 0.89 3.37
N ALA A 281 -4.01 0.53 4.60
CA ALA A 281 -3.52 1.47 5.62
C ALA A 281 -2.18 2.10 5.22
N ALA A 282 -1.27 1.32 4.61
CA ALA A 282 0.00 1.82 4.07
C ALA A 282 -0.22 2.88 3.00
N LEU A 283 -1.10 2.64 2.03
CA LEU A 283 -1.43 3.64 1.00
C LEU A 283 -2.05 4.89 1.62
N GLY A 284 -2.97 4.73 2.58
CA GLY A 284 -3.62 5.85 3.26
C GLY A 284 -2.63 6.71 4.03
N ILE A 285 -1.77 6.10 4.85
CA ILE A 285 -0.81 6.86 5.66
C ILE A 285 0.28 7.52 4.81
N VAL A 286 0.74 6.87 3.72
CA VAL A 286 1.68 7.51 2.78
C VAL A 286 1.04 8.73 2.13
N ALA A 287 -0.21 8.63 1.65
CA ALA A 287 -0.92 9.77 1.05
C ALA A 287 -1.07 10.94 2.02
N VAL A 288 -1.35 10.65 3.30
CA VAL A 288 -1.40 11.66 4.37
C VAL A 288 -0.03 12.29 4.62
N ILE A 289 1.05 11.52 4.68
CA ILE A 289 2.42 12.03 4.89
C ILE A 289 2.83 12.98 3.75
N ILE A 290 2.52 12.63 2.52
CA ILE A 290 2.87 13.44 1.34
C ILE A 290 1.84 14.53 0.99
N ARG A 291 0.76 14.67 1.78
CA ARG A 291 -0.33 15.66 1.57
C ARG A 291 -1.11 15.49 0.26
N HIS A 292 -1.25 14.28 -0.23
CA HIS A 292 -1.91 14.00 -1.51
C HIS A 292 -3.10 13.03 -1.33
N GLU A 293 -3.95 13.28 -0.33
CA GLU A 293 -5.11 12.47 0.03
C GLU A 293 -6.13 12.38 -1.11
N TYR A 294 -6.40 13.50 -1.78
CA TYR A 294 -7.29 13.52 -2.96
C TYR A 294 -6.70 12.80 -4.17
N VAL A 295 -5.35 12.83 -4.31
CA VAL A 295 -4.69 12.08 -5.39
C VAL A 295 -4.81 10.58 -5.14
N LEU A 296 -4.76 10.14 -3.87
CA LEU A 296 -5.06 8.76 -3.50
C LEU A 296 -6.48 8.36 -3.92
N LEU A 297 -7.49 9.22 -3.75
CA LEU A 297 -8.86 8.93 -4.20
C LEU A 297 -8.93 8.74 -5.73
N ILE A 298 -8.15 9.51 -6.48
CA ILE A 298 -8.08 9.36 -7.95
C ILE A 298 -7.36 8.06 -8.32
N MET A 299 -6.14 7.88 -7.86
CA MET A 299 -5.31 6.70 -8.18
C MET A 299 -5.96 5.41 -7.71
N GLY A 300 -6.54 5.43 -6.50
CA GLY A 300 -7.26 4.33 -5.87
C GLY A 300 -8.73 4.22 -6.28
N GLY A 301 -9.16 4.84 -7.38
CA GLY A 301 -10.57 4.93 -7.77
C GLY A 301 -11.27 3.58 -7.90
N ILE A 302 -10.56 2.50 -8.20
CA ILE A 302 -11.13 1.14 -8.17
C ILE A 302 -11.56 0.78 -6.75
N PHE A 303 -10.74 1.02 -5.72
CA PHE A 303 -11.08 0.78 -4.33
C PHE A 303 -12.29 1.62 -3.89
N VAL A 304 -12.34 2.87 -4.38
CA VAL A 304 -13.47 3.78 -4.13
C VAL A 304 -14.75 3.24 -4.75
N VAL A 305 -14.73 2.82 -6.02
CA VAL A 305 -15.90 2.27 -6.71
C VAL A 305 -16.40 0.98 -6.06
N GLU A 306 -15.48 0.09 -5.66
CA GLU A 306 -15.82 -1.12 -4.92
C GLU A 306 -16.55 -0.79 -3.62
N THR A 307 -16.00 0.13 -2.83
CA THR A 307 -16.60 0.55 -1.56
C THR A 307 -17.97 1.23 -1.76
N ILE A 308 -18.07 2.17 -2.72
CA ILE A 308 -19.33 2.85 -3.04
C ILE A 308 -20.39 1.83 -3.48
N SER A 309 -20.03 0.81 -4.25
CA SER A 309 -20.97 -0.23 -4.68
C SER A 309 -21.60 -0.97 -3.50
N VAL A 310 -20.81 -1.24 -2.46
CA VAL A 310 -21.29 -1.86 -1.21
C VAL A 310 -22.22 -0.91 -0.46
N ILE A 311 -21.81 0.36 -0.29
CA ILE A 311 -22.61 1.37 0.41
C ILE A 311 -23.96 1.54 -0.28
N VAL A 312 -23.97 1.74 -1.60
CA VAL A 312 -25.20 1.90 -2.40
C VAL A 312 -26.09 0.67 -2.30
N GLN A 313 -25.51 -0.52 -2.38
CA GLN A 313 -26.28 -1.77 -2.25
C GLN A 313 -26.94 -1.91 -0.88
N VAL A 314 -26.20 -1.63 0.21
CA VAL A 314 -26.71 -1.72 1.58
C VAL A 314 -27.80 -0.69 1.82
N ILE A 315 -27.57 0.56 1.42
CA ILE A 315 -28.55 1.66 1.56
C ILE A 315 -29.83 1.32 0.79
N SER A 316 -29.72 0.95 -0.50
CA SER A 316 -30.87 0.62 -1.33
C SER A 316 -31.66 -0.55 -0.73
N TYR A 317 -30.99 -1.63 -0.35
CA TYR A 317 -31.65 -2.81 0.22
C TYR A 317 -32.36 -2.51 1.53
N ARG A 318 -31.74 -1.68 2.39
CA ARG A 318 -32.32 -1.29 3.69
C ARG A 318 -33.57 -0.39 3.55
N PHE A 319 -33.57 0.52 2.57
CA PHE A 319 -34.68 1.47 2.41
C PHE A 319 -35.78 1.00 1.43
N THR A 320 -35.42 0.23 0.40
CA THR A 320 -36.35 -0.16 -0.68
C THR A 320 -36.60 -1.66 -0.77
N GLY A 321 -35.84 -2.49 -0.05
CA GLY A 321 -35.87 -3.96 -0.20
C GLY A 321 -35.33 -4.46 -1.55
N ARG A 322 -34.82 -3.56 -2.42
CA ARG A 322 -34.35 -3.92 -3.76
C ARG A 322 -32.83 -3.84 -3.88
N ARG A 323 -32.26 -4.77 -4.62
CA ARG A 323 -30.83 -4.77 -4.94
C ARG A 323 -30.57 -3.93 -6.19
N VAL A 324 -29.58 -3.01 -6.13
CA VAL A 324 -29.09 -2.23 -7.27
C VAL A 324 -28.18 -3.10 -8.14
N PHE A 325 -27.24 -3.79 -7.51
CA PHE A 325 -26.33 -4.72 -8.16
C PHE A 325 -26.77 -6.17 -7.90
N LYS A 326 -26.43 -7.09 -8.80
CA LYS A 326 -26.69 -8.54 -8.57
C LYS A 326 -26.03 -9.00 -7.27
N MET A 327 -24.80 -8.53 -7.03
CA MET A 327 -24.03 -8.70 -5.79
C MET A 327 -23.08 -7.52 -5.62
N ALA A 328 -22.73 -7.15 -4.40
CA ALA A 328 -21.69 -6.19 -4.07
C ALA A 328 -20.62 -6.90 -3.22
N PRO A 329 -19.34 -6.53 -3.33
CA PRO A 329 -18.76 -5.48 -4.18
C PRO A 329 -18.93 -5.70 -5.70
N ILE A 330 -18.61 -4.67 -6.52
CA ILE A 330 -18.98 -4.64 -7.95
C ILE A 330 -18.29 -5.71 -8.82
N HIS A 331 -17.12 -6.21 -8.42
CA HIS A 331 -16.46 -7.31 -9.13
C HIS A 331 -17.36 -8.56 -9.18
N HIS A 332 -18.05 -8.91 -8.09
CA HIS A 332 -19.02 -10.03 -8.07
C HIS A 332 -20.24 -9.79 -8.97
N HIS A 333 -20.64 -8.53 -9.17
CA HIS A 333 -21.69 -8.20 -10.11
C HIS A 333 -21.32 -8.59 -11.54
N TYR A 334 -20.06 -8.37 -11.95
CA TYR A 334 -19.57 -8.75 -13.28
C TYR A 334 -19.42 -10.27 -13.42
N GLU A 335 -18.96 -10.98 -12.38
CA GLU A 335 -18.94 -12.44 -12.37
C GLU A 335 -20.35 -13.03 -12.59
N LEU A 336 -21.35 -12.52 -11.85
CA LEU A 336 -22.75 -12.93 -11.99
C LEU A 336 -23.41 -12.48 -13.31
N LYS A 337 -22.74 -11.59 -14.08
CA LYS A 337 -23.08 -11.29 -15.47
C LYS A 337 -22.45 -12.26 -16.48
N GLY A 338 -21.64 -13.22 -16.00
CA GLY A 338 -20.99 -14.22 -16.83
C GLY A 338 -19.60 -13.82 -17.36
N TRP A 339 -18.96 -12.79 -16.76
CA TRP A 339 -17.56 -12.49 -17.09
C TRP A 339 -16.65 -13.47 -16.37
N PRO A 340 -15.69 -14.10 -17.06
CA PRO A 340 -14.68 -14.92 -16.40
C PRO A 340 -13.80 -14.06 -15.50
N GLU A 341 -13.42 -14.61 -14.35
CA GLU A 341 -12.62 -13.93 -13.31
C GLU A 341 -11.37 -13.20 -13.87
N PRO A 342 -10.52 -13.83 -14.71
CA PRO A 342 -9.34 -13.13 -15.25
C PRO A 342 -9.67 -11.88 -16.07
N ARG A 343 -10.84 -11.85 -16.72
CA ARG A 343 -11.30 -10.68 -17.49
C ARG A 343 -11.64 -9.51 -16.58
N VAL A 344 -12.27 -9.76 -15.43
CA VAL A 344 -12.58 -8.73 -14.44
C VAL A 344 -11.28 -8.19 -13.88
N ILE A 345 -10.37 -9.06 -13.44
CA ILE A 345 -9.08 -8.73 -12.85
C ILE A 345 -8.26 -7.82 -13.77
N VAL A 346 -8.00 -8.25 -15.01
CA VAL A 346 -7.16 -7.50 -15.96
C VAL A 346 -7.78 -6.13 -16.30
N ARG A 347 -9.10 -6.04 -16.46
CA ARG A 347 -9.77 -4.76 -16.71
C ARG A 347 -9.63 -3.79 -15.55
N PHE A 348 -9.73 -4.26 -14.33
CA PHE A 348 -9.54 -3.44 -13.13
C PHE A 348 -8.09 -2.96 -13.00
N TRP A 349 -7.12 -3.80 -13.35
CA TRP A 349 -5.71 -3.40 -13.44
C TRP A 349 -5.48 -2.29 -14.45
N ILE A 350 -6.06 -2.43 -15.67
CA ILE A 350 -5.95 -1.40 -16.71
C ILE A 350 -6.57 -0.08 -16.25
N ILE A 351 -7.75 -0.12 -15.63
CA ILE A 351 -8.41 1.08 -15.11
C ILE A 351 -7.55 1.71 -14.01
N THR A 352 -7.01 0.93 -13.07
CA THR A 352 -6.12 1.46 -12.03
C THR A 352 -4.88 2.12 -12.65
N PHE A 353 -4.26 1.49 -13.65
CA PHE A 353 -3.10 2.08 -14.33
C PHE A 353 -3.44 3.44 -14.96
N MET A 354 -4.59 3.55 -15.63
CA MET A 354 -5.07 4.83 -16.18
C MET A 354 -5.29 5.87 -15.08
N LEU A 355 -5.90 5.48 -13.95
CA LEU A 355 -6.15 6.38 -12.82
C LEU A 355 -4.87 6.84 -12.14
N VAL A 356 -3.86 5.97 -12.03
CA VAL A 356 -2.52 6.34 -11.53
C VAL A 356 -1.87 7.37 -12.44
N LEU A 357 -1.95 7.20 -13.77
CA LEU A 357 -1.44 8.20 -14.70
C LEU A 357 -2.19 9.54 -14.56
N VAL A 358 -3.51 9.53 -14.42
CA VAL A 358 -4.31 10.75 -14.18
C VAL A 358 -3.89 11.42 -12.89
N GLY A 359 -3.67 10.64 -11.80
CA GLY A 359 -3.18 11.17 -10.53
C GLY A 359 -1.79 11.81 -10.65
N LEU A 360 -0.87 11.20 -11.41
CA LEU A 360 0.46 11.79 -11.65
C LEU A 360 0.38 13.07 -12.51
N VAL A 361 -0.46 13.08 -13.54
CA VAL A 361 -0.67 14.27 -14.39
C VAL A 361 -1.26 15.43 -13.57
N SER A 362 -2.11 15.16 -12.57
CA SER A 362 -2.71 16.19 -11.73
C SER A 362 -1.68 17.04 -10.96
N LEU A 363 -0.46 16.52 -10.74
CA LEU A 363 0.63 17.27 -10.11
C LEU A 363 1.09 18.47 -10.95
N LYS A 364 1.08 18.34 -12.28
CA LYS A 364 1.55 19.42 -13.17
C LYS A 364 0.43 20.34 -13.64
N LEU A 365 -0.82 19.88 -13.61
CA LEU A 365 -1.99 20.66 -14.02
C LEU A 365 -2.46 21.65 -12.94
N ARG A 366 -1.63 21.91 -11.96
CA ARG A 366 -1.84 22.95 -10.93
C ARG A 366 -1.58 24.34 -11.45
#